data_507b42984a24a7754ded497c64bf38ed
#
_entry.id   507b42984a24a7754ded497c64bf38ed
#
_cell.length_a   1.000
_cell.length_b   1.000
_cell.length_c   1.000
_cell.angle_alpha   90.00
_cell.angle_beta   90.00
_cell.angle_gamma   90.00
#
_symmetry.space_group_name_H-M   'P 1'
#
loop_
_entity.id
_entity.type
_entity.pdbx_description
1 polymer ?
#
loop_
_entity_poly.entity_id
_entity_poly.type
_entity_poly.pdbx_seq_one_letter_code
_entity_poly.pdbx_strand_id
1 'polypeptide(L)'
;MAATATDHRRAGVTAVLVAGAALGALLFAGPGATAASPAAPQNAAAAYLAIAHAGNKRLDTDFDRLHGPDRADLPAARSDLRDIAATEHLFDERLSALALPPGAEASARTVIRANEDRAALTRQAADSSTPARLAAYQPRLTAANAPVEQAVRQIRAELQLPAPDTS
;
A
#
# COMPACT_ATOMS: atom_id res chain seq x y z
N MET A 1 -4.07 38.37 -27.64
CA MET A 1 -2.99 37.52 -27.13
C MET A 1 -3.60 36.56 -26.13
N ALA A 2 -3.80 35.32 -26.51
CA ALA A 2 -4.45 34.31 -25.71
C ALA A 2 -3.37 33.51 -24.95
N ALA A 3 -3.45 33.51 -23.64
CA ALA A 3 -2.58 32.72 -22.78
C ALA A 3 -3.08 31.26 -22.75
N THR A 4 -2.32 30.36 -23.33
CA THR A 4 -2.52 28.91 -23.27
C THR A 4 -2.26 28.43 -21.84
N ALA A 5 -3.31 28.04 -21.14
CA ALA A 5 -3.22 27.32 -19.88
C ALA A 5 -2.67 25.90 -20.13
N THR A 6 -1.46 25.65 -19.69
CA THR A 6 -0.84 24.33 -19.74
C THR A 6 -1.44 23.47 -18.62
N ASP A 7 -2.31 22.55 -19.03
CA ASP A 7 -2.91 21.52 -18.19
C ASP A 7 -1.80 20.55 -17.73
N HIS A 8 -1.30 20.76 -16.51
CA HIS A 8 -0.38 19.84 -15.87
C HIS A 8 -1.20 18.67 -15.31
N ARG A 9 -1.36 17.63 -16.15
CA ARG A 9 -1.88 16.33 -15.69
C ARG A 9 -1.10 15.92 -14.44
N ARG A 10 -1.86 15.81 -13.36
CA ARG A 10 -1.39 15.25 -12.08
C ARG A 10 -0.96 13.80 -12.31
N ALA A 11 0.35 13.57 -12.40
CA ALA A 11 0.89 12.25 -12.22
C ALA A 11 0.77 11.94 -10.72
N GLY A 12 -0.37 11.38 -10.33
CA GLY A 12 -0.62 10.95 -8.97
C GLY A 12 0.34 9.82 -8.62
N VAL A 13 1.14 10.01 -7.59
CA VAL A 13 1.79 8.91 -6.89
C VAL A 13 0.67 8.19 -6.16
N THR A 14 0.14 7.14 -6.76
CA THR A 14 -0.93 6.33 -6.15
C THR A 14 -0.29 5.49 -5.05
N ALA A 15 -0.67 5.75 -3.80
CA ALA A 15 -0.35 4.86 -2.69
C ALA A 15 -1.16 3.57 -2.85
N VAL A 16 -0.50 2.50 -3.31
CA VAL A 16 -1.19 1.23 -3.56
C VAL A 16 -1.05 0.30 -2.37
N LEU A 17 -1.88 0.57 -1.38
CA LEU A 17 -2.38 -0.42 -0.43
C LEU A 17 -3.91 -0.32 -0.46
N VAL A 18 -4.59 -0.78 -1.49
CA VAL A 18 -6.02 -0.49 -1.72
C VAL A 18 -6.93 -1.41 -0.92
N ALA A 19 -7.80 -0.81 -0.13
CA ALA A 19 -8.93 -1.45 0.52
C ALA A 19 -10.22 -1.18 -0.26
N GLY A 20 -10.73 -2.18 -0.94
CA GLY A 20 -12.11 -2.19 -1.45
C GLY A 20 -12.99 -3.02 -0.52
N ALA A 21 -13.97 -2.43 0.11
CA ALA A 21 -14.97 -3.13 0.91
C ALA A 21 -16.23 -3.36 0.08
N ALA A 22 -16.60 -4.64 -0.14
CA ALA A 22 -17.96 -5.01 -0.46
C ALA A 22 -18.32 -6.27 0.33
N LEU A 23 -19.10 -6.10 1.38
CA LEU A 23 -19.78 -7.20 2.08
C LEU A 23 -21.00 -7.61 1.27
N GLY A 24 -20.95 -8.79 0.65
CA GLY A 24 -22.11 -9.50 0.14
C GLY A 24 -22.25 -10.82 0.89
N ALA A 25 -23.14 -10.88 1.87
CA ALA A 25 -23.48 -12.11 2.55
C ALA A 25 -24.49 -12.91 1.69
N LEU A 26 -24.13 -14.13 1.29
CA LEU A 26 -25.08 -15.14 0.81
C LEU A 26 -24.92 -16.39 1.65
N LEU A 27 -25.90 -16.59 2.52
CA LEU A 27 -26.11 -17.80 3.29
C LEU A 27 -26.72 -18.86 2.37
N PHE A 28 -26.02 -19.98 2.15
CA PHE A 28 -26.65 -21.25 1.72
C PHE A 28 -26.26 -22.33 2.72
N ALA A 29 -27.26 -22.76 3.49
CA ALA A 29 -27.16 -23.92 4.35
C ALA A 29 -27.54 -25.17 3.56
N GLY A 30 -26.62 -26.15 3.50
CA GLY A 30 -26.88 -27.52 3.08
C GLY A 30 -26.21 -28.49 4.05
N PRO A 31 -26.87 -29.60 4.48
CA PRO A 31 -26.34 -30.47 5.52
C PRO A 31 -25.42 -31.55 4.97
N GLY A 32 -24.28 -31.75 5.61
CA GLY A 32 -23.60 -33.05 5.69
C GLY A 32 -22.34 -33.21 4.84
N ALA A 33 -21.22 -32.74 5.34
CA ALA A 33 -19.90 -33.34 5.18
C ALA A 33 -19.00 -32.75 6.30
N THR A 34 -18.31 -33.61 7.04
CA THR A 34 -17.25 -33.19 7.97
C THR A 34 -16.11 -32.59 7.16
N ALA A 35 -16.24 -31.34 6.79
CA ALA A 35 -15.22 -30.55 6.10
C ALA A 35 -14.36 -29.85 7.12
N ALA A 36 -13.04 -29.95 6.94
CA ALA A 36 -12.06 -29.12 7.61
C ALA A 36 -12.53 -27.67 7.60
N SER A 37 -12.47 -27.03 8.76
CA SER A 37 -13.06 -25.72 9.05
C SER A 37 -12.72 -24.66 7.99
N PRO A 38 -13.66 -24.12 7.23
CA PRO A 38 -13.39 -23.04 6.27
C PRO A 38 -13.12 -21.68 6.95
N ALA A 39 -13.08 -21.63 8.28
CA ALA A 39 -12.91 -20.41 9.06
C ALA A 39 -11.50 -19.81 9.00
N ALA A 40 -10.46 -20.61 8.81
CA ALA A 40 -9.07 -20.14 8.84
C ALA A 40 -8.71 -19.22 7.65
N PRO A 41 -9.02 -19.55 6.38
CA PRO A 41 -8.73 -18.65 5.25
C PRO A 41 -9.53 -17.35 5.30
N GLN A 42 -10.79 -17.39 5.72
CA GLN A 42 -11.64 -16.20 5.83
C GLN A 42 -11.13 -15.26 6.93
N ASN A 43 -10.64 -15.80 8.04
CA ASN A 43 -10.02 -15.00 9.12
C ASN A 43 -8.73 -14.34 8.64
N ALA A 44 -7.89 -15.04 7.87
CA ALA A 44 -6.66 -14.49 7.30
C ALA A 44 -6.95 -13.35 6.32
N ALA A 45 -7.93 -13.51 5.43
CA ALA A 45 -8.35 -12.47 4.50
C ALA A 45 -8.88 -11.23 5.22
N ALA A 46 -9.74 -11.41 6.23
CA ALA A 46 -10.27 -10.31 7.03
C ALA A 46 -9.16 -9.58 7.81
N ALA A 47 -8.23 -10.33 8.41
CA ALA A 47 -7.09 -9.76 9.12
C ALA A 47 -6.16 -8.97 8.20
N TYR A 48 -5.87 -9.50 7.00
CA TYR A 48 -5.10 -8.79 5.97
C TYR A 48 -5.80 -7.48 5.57
N LEU A 49 -7.10 -7.51 5.29
CA LEU A 49 -7.85 -6.30 4.93
C LEU A 49 -7.84 -5.25 6.04
N ALA A 50 -7.92 -5.66 7.30
CA ALA A 50 -7.89 -4.74 8.43
C ALA A 50 -6.55 -3.99 8.52
N ILE A 51 -5.40 -4.69 8.38
CA ILE A 51 -4.09 -4.03 8.39
C ILE A 51 -3.87 -3.17 7.15
N ALA A 52 -4.30 -3.63 5.97
CA ALA A 52 -4.20 -2.88 4.72
C ALA A 52 -5.03 -1.58 4.79
N HIS A 53 -6.27 -1.64 5.27
CA HIS A 53 -7.11 -0.46 5.45
C HIS A 53 -6.48 0.57 6.41
N ALA A 54 -5.97 0.09 7.54
CA ALA A 54 -5.31 0.97 8.52
C ALA A 54 -4.05 1.63 7.95
N GLY A 55 -3.24 0.89 7.18
CA GLY A 55 -2.06 1.41 6.49
C GLY A 55 -2.43 2.45 5.44
N ASN A 56 -3.38 2.14 4.55
CA ASN A 56 -3.81 3.04 3.48
C ASN A 56 -4.32 4.37 4.02
N LYS A 57 -5.19 4.34 5.04
CA LYS A 57 -5.72 5.56 5.64
C LYS A 57 -4.62 6.50 6.16
N ARG A 58 -3.52 5.94 6.69
CA ARG A 58 -2.37 6.74 7.14
C ARG A 58 -1.58 7.27 5.96
N LEU A 59 -1.27 6.41 4.99
CA LEU A 59 -0.56 6.79 3.78
C LEU A 59 -1.30 7.89 3.00
N ASP A 60 -2.62 7.79 2.84
CA ASP A 60 -3.43 8.82 2.19
C ASP A 60 -3.25 10.17 2.89
N THR A 61 -3.31 10.20 4.22
CA THR A 61 -3.10 11.42 4.99
C THR A 61 -1.70 12.00 4.80
N ASP A 62 -0.66 11.16 4.81
CA ASP A 62 0.72 11.58 4.68
C ASP A 62 1.02 12.07 3.24
N PHE A 63 0.46 11.40 2.24
CA PHE A 63 0.55 11.84 0.83
C PHE A 63 -0.22 13.13 0.55
N ASP A 64 -1.39 13.32 1.17
CA ASP A 64 -2.16 14.56 1.04
C ASP A 64 -1.38 15.75 1.58
N ARG A 65 -0.66 15.60 2.72
CA ARG A 65 0.24 16.63 3.24
C ARG A 65 1.41 16.89 2.31
N LEU A 66 2.12 15.82 1.92
CA LEU A 66 3.31 15.90 1.06
C LEU A 66 3.02 16.56 -0.30
N HIS A 67 1.85 16.30 -0.89
CA HIS A 67 1.47 16.87 -2.18
C HIS A 67 0.68 18.19 -2.07
N GLY A 68 0.21 18.52 -0.87
CA GLY A 68 -0.57 19.69 -0.53
C GLY A 68 0.25 20.78 0.17
N PRO A 69 -0.02 21.03 1.46
CA PRO A 69 0.57 22.15 2.18
C PRO A 69 2.09 22.04 2.33
N ASP A 70 2.63 20.84 2.45
CA ASP A 70 4.04 20.60 2.78
C ASP A 70 4.94 20.49 1.54
N ARG A 71 4.35 20.53 0.34
CA ARG A 71 5.06 20.39 -0.93
C ARG A 71 6.23 21.37 -1.13
N ALA A 72 6.07 22.62 -0.66
CA ALA A 72 7.07 23.68 -0.80
C ALA A 72 8.00 23.79 0.40
N ASP A 73 7.68 23.13 1.52
CA ASP A 73 8.46 23.11 2.76
C ASP A 73 9.30 21.85 2.83
N LEU A 74 10.60 21.95 2.56
CA LEU A 74 11.50 20.79 2.57
C LEU A 74 11.56 20.07 3.93
N PRO A 75 11.64 20.73 5.09
CA PRO A 75 11.54 20.09 6.40
C PRO A 75 10.24 19.30 6.59
N ALA A 76 9.09 19.87 6.26
CA ALA A 76 7.79 19.22 6.35
C ALA A 76 7.69 18.03 5.40
N ALA A 77 8.03 18.19 4.12
CA ALA A 77 8.05 17.10 3.13
C ALA A 77 8.96 15.93 3.55
N ARG A 78 10.11 16.23 4.18
CA ARG A 78 11.02 15.20 4.74
C ARG A 78 10.38 14.47 5.93
N SER A 79 9.61 15.16 6.75
CA SER A 79 8.85 14.54 7.85
C SER A 79 7.79 13.59 7.31
N ASP A 80 6.99 14.04 6.35
CA ASP A 80 5.96 13.21 5.71
C ASP A 80 6.54 11.94 5.08
N LEU A 81 7.68 12.04 4.39
CA LEU A 81 8.36 10.87 3.83
C LEU A 81 8.82 9.88 4.89
N ARG A 82 9.26 10.35 6.07
CA ARG A 82 9.59 9.46 7.19
C ARG A 82 8.36 8.78 7.76
N ASP A 83 7.24 9.51 7.87
CA ASP A 83 5.97 8.98 8.34
C ASP A 83 5.42 7.93 7.35
N ILE A 84 5.52 8.18 6.04
CA ILE A 84 5.20 7.20 4.98
C ILE A 84 6.03 5.93 5.17
N ALA A 85 7.36 6.05 5.25
CA ALA A 85 8.23 4.89 5.42
C ALA A 85 7.98 4.13 6.74
N ALA A 86 7.62 4.83 7.82
CA ALA A 86 7.26 4.21 9.09
C ALA A 86 5.91 3.47 9.00
N THR A 87 4.95 4.01 8.26
CA THR A 87 3.64 3.37 8.03
C THR A 87 3.80 2.09 7.21
N GLU A 88 4.66 2.10 6.18
CA GLU A 88 5.01 0.91 5.38
C GLU A 88 5.65 -0.17 6.26
N HIS A 89 6.62 0.20 7.07
CA HIS A 89 7.28 -0.74 7.99
C HIS A 89 6.31 -1.35 9.01
N LEU A 90 5.42 -0.55 9.61
CA LEU A 90 4.40 -1.04 10.53
C LEU A 90 3.42 -2.01 9.85
N PHE A 91 3.08 -1.78 8.58
CA PHE A 91 2.29 -2.73 7.81
C PHE A 91 3.03 -4.05 7.64
N ASP A 92 4.32 -4.04 7.31
CA ASP A 92 5.15 -5.23 7.13
C ASP A 92 5.27 -6.06 8.42
N GLU A 93 5.49 -5.40 9.55
CA GLU A 93 5.49 -6.04 10.86
C GLU A 93 4.17 -6.76 11.15
N ARG A 94 3.04 -6.08 10.91
CA ARG A 94 1.71 -6.66 11.12
C ARG A 94 1.42 -7.80 10.15
N LEU A 95 1.82 -7.66 8.88
CA LEU A 95 1.66 -8.70 7.88
C LEU A 95 2.46 -9.95 8.23
N SER A 96 3.69 -9.79 8.72
CA SER A 96 4.54 -10.89 9.15
C SER A 96 4.00 -11.67 10.35
N ALA A 97 3.18 -11.01 11.18
CA ALA A 97 2.55 -11.60 12.37
C ALA A 97 1.24 -12.33 12.06
N LEU A 98 0.71 -12.26 10.83
CA LEU A 98 -0.53 -12.95 10.48
C LEU A 98 -0.30 -14.45 10.29
N ALA A 99 -1.23 -15.25 10.83
CA ALA A 99 -1.34 -16.67 10.51
C ALA A 99 -1.97 -16.82 9.11
N LEU A 100 -1.16 -16.95 8.09
CA LEU A 100 -1.57 -17.05 6.70
C LEU A 100 -1.52 -18.49 6.18
N PRO A 101 -2.35 -18.87 5.19
CA PRO A 101 -2.19 -20.12 4.46
C PRO A 101 -0.83 -20.17 3.75
N PRO A 102 -0.25 -21.37 3.48
CA PRO A 102 1.11 -21.49 2.93
C PRO A 102 1.37 -20.70 1.63
N GLY A 103 0.41 -20.65 0.70
CA GLY A 103 0.51 -19.84 -0.52
C GLY A 103 0.58 -18.35 -0.21
N ALA A 104 -0.31 -17.87 0.63
CA ALA A 104 -0.34 -16.47 1.05
C ALA A 104 0.87 -16.05 1.89
N GLU A 105 1.48 -16.97 2.68
CA GLU A 105 2.74 -16.70 3.38
C GLU A 105 3.90 -16.38 2.42
N ALA A 106 4.02 -17.12 1.32
CA ALA A 106 5.05 -16.86 0.31
C ALA A 106 4.84 -15.50 -0.35
N SER A 107 3.59 -15.19 -0.69
CA SER A 107 3.20 -13.89 -1.26
C SER A 107 3.40 -12.74 -0.25
N ALA A 108 3.09 -12.94 1.03
CA ALA A 108 3.33 -11.96 2.08
C ALA A 108 4.83 -11.61 2.19
N ARG A 109 5.71 -12.60 2.20
CA ARG A 109 7.17 -12.36 2.17
C ARG A 109 7.62 -11.56 0.95
N THR A 110 6.94 -11.72 -0.18
CA THR A 110 7.24 -10.93 -1.39
C THR A 110 6.75 -9.49 -1.25
N VAL A 111 5.55 -9.28 -0.68
CA VAL A 111 5.05 -7.92 -0.35
C VAL A 111 6.01 -7.21 0.59
N ILE A 112 6.39 -7.86 1.69
CA ILE A 112 7.30 -7.28 2.71
C ILE A 112 8.62 -6.84 2.04
N ARG A 113 9.28 -7.71 1.27
CA ARG A 113 10.54 -7.34 0.61
C ARG A 113 10.39 -6.15 -0.34
N ALA A 114 9.36 -6.16 -1.20
CA ALA A 114 9.13 -5.07 -2.14
C ALA A 114 8.83 -3.74 -1.41
N ASN A 115 8.11 -3.82 -0.30
CA ASN A 115 7.76 -2.67 0.53
C ASN A 115 8.96 -2.14 1.31
N GLU A 116 9.80 -3.02 1.88
CA GLU A 116 11.06 -2.65 2.53
C GLU A 116 12.01 -1.93 1.57
N ASP A 117 12.14 -2.39 0.32
CA ASP A 117 12.95 -1.74 -0.71
C ASP A 117 12.41 -0.33 -1.03
N ARG A 118 11.09 -0.18 -1.14
CA ARG A 118 10.44 1.12 -1.34
C ARG A 118 10.61 2.03 -0.13
N ALA A 119 10.39 1.54 1.08
CA ALA A 119 10.56 2.29 2.32
C ALA A 119 12.01 2.75 2.52
N ALA A 120 12.98 1.93 2.15
CA ALA A 120 14.40 2.32 2.18
C ALA A 120 14.67 3.48 1.22
N LEU A 121 14.10 3.45 0.01
CA LEU A 121 14.22 4.52 -0.97
C LEU A 121 13.51 5.80 -0.49
N THR A 122 12.34 5.68 0.15
CA THR A 122 11.58 6.78 0.74
C THR A 122 12.39 7.46 1.87
N ARG A 123 13.04 6.68 2.73
CA ARG A 123 13.95 7.22 3.76
C ARG A 123 15.15 7.96 3.14
N GLN A 124 15.75 7.41 2.08
CA GLN A 124 16.83 8.10 1.37
C GLN A 124 16.35 9.44 0.78
N ALA A 125 15.14 9.48 0.21
CA ALA A 125 14.54 10.72 -0.27
C ALA A 125 14.32 11.73 0.86
N ALA A 126 13.86 11.27 2.04
CA ALA A 126 13.68 12.09 3.24
C ALA A 126 14.99 12.73 3.75
N ASP A 127 16.15 12.16 3.42
CA ASP A 127 17.45 12.72 3.81
C ASP A 127 18.00 13.74 2.80
N SER A 128 17.22 14.11 1.79
CA SER A 128 17.60 15.13 0.81
C SER A 128 17.83 16.49 1.47
N SER A 129 18.96 17.11 1.14
CA SER A 129 19.35 18.42 1.69
C SER A 129 18.78 19.61 0.92
N THR A 130 18.19 19.38 -0.26
CA THR A 130 17.59 20.42 -1.12
C THR A 130 16.34 19.91 -1.82
N PRO A 131 15.38 20.79 -2.18
CA PRO A 131 14.21 20.41 -2.97
C PRO A 131 14.57 19.73 -4.31
N ALA A 132 15.65 20.18 -4.97
CA ALA A 132 16.09 19.58 -6.23
C ALA A 132 16.56 18.13 -6.05
N ARG A 133 17.28 17.83 -4.96
CA ARG A 133 17.68 16.46 -4.63
C ARG A 133 16.47 15.60 -4.29
N LEU A 134 15.51 16.13 -3.55
CA LEU A 134 14.26 15.43 -3.27
C LEU A 134 13.50 15.11 -4.56
N ALA A 135 13.34 16.07 -5.46
CA ALA A 135 12.70 15.89 -6.75
C ALA A 135 13.37 14.82 -7.62
N ALA A 136 14.68 14.66 -7.51
CA ALA A 136 15.44 13.64 -8.26
C ALA A 136 15.12 12.19 -7.83
N TYR A 137 14.49 11.97 -6.67
CA TYR A 137 14.02 10.66 -6.24
C TYR A 137 12.69 10.26 -6.88
N GLN A 138 11.90 11.22 -7.37
CA GLN A 138 10.54 10.97 -7.86
C GLN A 138 10.44 9.84 -8.90
N PRO A 139 11.28 9.76 -9.95
CA PRO A 139 11.19 8.66 -10.91
C PRO A 139 11.47 7.28 -10.28
N ARG A 140 12.39 7.23 -9.33
CA ARG A 140 12.75 5.98 -8.62
C ARG A 140 11.63 5.53 -7.67
N LEU A 141 11.04 6.47 -6.93
CA LEU A 141 9.89 6.21 -6.05
C LEU A 141 8.68 5.71 -6.86
N THR A 142 8.41 6.35 -8.02
CA THR A 142 7.36 5.89 -8.93
C THR A 142 7.63 4.47 -9.44
N ALA A 143 8.87 4.17 -9.85
CA ALA A 143 9.23 2.84 -10.33
C ALA A 143 9.15 1.77 -9.22
N ALA A 144 9.42 2.13 -7.97
CA ALA A 144 9.35 1.22 -6.82
C ALA A 144 7.92 0.79 -6.46
N ASN A 145 6.88 1.44 -6.99
CA ASN A 145 5.49 1.04 -6.76
C ASN A 145 5.14 -0.27 -7.49
N ALA A 146 5.65 -0.48 -8.70
CA ALA A 146 5.26 -1.62 -9.53
C ALA A 146 5.53 -2.99 -8.87
N PRO A 147 6.68 -3.28 -8.25
CA PRO A 147 6.90 -4.52 -7.50
C PRO A 147 5.92 -4.70 -6.33
N VAL A 148 5.62 -3.63 -5.59
CA VAL A 148 4.67 -3.67 -4.48
C VAL A 148 3.26 -3.98 -4.98
N GLU A 149 2.81 -3.29 -6.03
CA GLU A 149 1.50 -3.53 -6.65
C GLU A 149 1.35 -4.96 -7.15
N GLN A 150 2.39 -5.51 -7.79
CA GLN A 150 2.39 -6.88 -8.25
C GLN A 150 2.27 -7.86 -7.08
N ALA A 151 3.05 -7.67 -6.02
CA ALA A 151 3.03 -8.52 -4.84
C ALA A 151 1.69 -8.44 -4.09
N VAL A 152 1.10 -7.23 -4.00
CA VAL A 152 -0.24 -7.02 -3.42
C VAL A 152 -1.32 -7.74 -4.22
N ARG A 153 -1.27 -7.69 -5.55
CA ARG A 153 -2.21 -8.46 -6.38
C ARG A 153 -2.09 -9.96 -6.13
N GLN A 154 -0.87 -10.47 -5.98
CA GLN A 154 -0.62 -11.88 -5.74
C GLN A 154 -1.16 -12.35 -4.37
N ILE A 155 -0.83 -11.66 -3.27
CA ILE A 155 -1.33 -12.05 -1.94
C ILE A 155 -2.87 -11.96 -1.88
N ARG A 156 -3.48 -10.97 -2.53
CA ARG A 156 -4.94 -10.86 -2.58
C ARG A 156 -5.56 -12.05 -3.34
N ALA A 157 -4.96 -12.49 -4.43
CA ALA A 157 -5.42 -13.68 -5.16
C ALA A 157 -5.33 -14.94 -4.29
N GLU A 158 -4.23 -15.15 -3.56
CA GLU A 158 -4.06 -16.28 -2.62
C GLU A 158 -5.06 -16.25 -1.46
N LEU A 159 -5.48 -15.06 -1.03
CA LEU A 159 -6.49 -14.85 0.00
C LEU A 159 -7.91 -14.80 -0.56
N GLN A 160 -8.10 -15.06 -1.86
CA GLN A 160 -9.39 -14.98 -2.56
C GLN A 160 -10.10 -13.64 -2.43
N LEU A 161 -9.32 -12.58 -2.34
CA LEU A 161 -9.79 -11.20 -2.31
C LEU A 161 -9.88 -10.62 -3.73
N PRO A 162 -10.81 -9.69 -3.99
CA PRO A 162 -10.85 -8.98 -5.27
C PRO A 162 -9.53 -8.23 -5.51
N ALA A 163 -9.21 -7.98 -6.78
CA ALA A 163 -8.05 -7.13 -7.12
C ALA A 163 -8.16 -5.77 -6.41
N PRO A 164 -7.03 -5.12 -6.10
CA PRO A 164 -7.08 -3.76 -5.57
C PRO A 164 -7.73 -2.82 -6.59
N ASP A 165 -8.51 -1.84 -6.10
CA ASP A 165 -9.02 -0.78 -6.96
C ASP A 165 -7.84 0.08 -7.44
N THR A 166 -7.71 0.26 -8.73
CA THR A 166 -6.66 1.05 -9.39
C THR A 166 -7.19 2.40 -9.88
N SER A 167 -8.03 3.05 -9.07
CA SER A 167 -8.62 4.36 -9.42
C SER A 167 -7.77 5.55 -8.95
#